data_94d39e9f3182fc0c772c2bd98dd2948c
#
_entry.id   94d39e9f3182fc0c772c2bd98dd2948c
#
_cell.length_a   1.000
_cell.length_b   1.000
_cell.length_c   1.000
_cell.angle_alpha   90.00
_cell.angle_beta   90.00
_cell.angle_gamma   90.00
#
_symmetry.space_group_name_H-M   'P 1'
#
loop_
_entity.id
_entity.type
_entity.pdbx_description
1 polymer ?
#
loop_
_entity_poly.entity_id
_entity_poly.type
_entity_poly.pdbx_seq_one_letter_code
_entity_poly.pdbx_strand_id
1 'polypeptide(L)'
;ALCQALSMTVGHAADGQHTLVDGRDVTGFIRTPEVSMAASTVAKYAGVRAAMVALQRRLAQETPMLVDGRDIGTRVLMNAPVKIFLTASAEERARRRYQEMRNKGMDANFDDVLRDLRARDEQDTHRAVDPLRAAEDAVTVDSTSLTFDEVVEAILRIVADKTGGAQA
;
A
#
# COMPACT_ATOMS: atom_id res chain seq x y z
N ALA A 1 1.75 11.18 -21.74
CA ALA A 1 2.84 12.14 -21.90
C ALA A 1 3.38 12.61 -20.54
N LEU A 2 2.60 13.31 -19.68
CA LEU A 2 3.12 13.89 -18.42
C LEU A 2 3.73 12.83 -17.48
N CYS A 3 3.00 11.76 -17.17
CA CYS A 3 3.46 10.70 -16.26
C CYS A 3 4.71 9.94 -16.77
N GLN A 4 5.01 9.98 -18.06
CA GLN A 4 6.18 9.35 -18.65
C GLN A 4 7.43 10.23 -18.56
N ALA A 5 7.24 11.53 -18.38
CA ALA A 5 8.32 12.51 -18.27
C ALA A 5 8.79 12.71 -16.81
N LEU A 6 8.00 12.28 -15.82
CA LEU A 6 8.33 12.42 -14.41
C LEU A 6 9.49 11.48 -14.01
N SER A 7 10.50 12.05 -13.39
CA SER A 7 11.55 11.31 -12.69
C SER A 7 11.13 11.16 -11.23
N MET A 8 10.94 9.92 -10.79
CA MET A 8 10.65 9.64 -9.38
C MET A 8 11.70 8.68 -8.83
N THR A 9 12.19 9.02 -7.65
CA THR A 9 13.09 8.18 -6.85
C THR A 9 12.60 8.07 -5.42
N VAL A 10 12.89 6.93 -4.81
CA VAL A 10 12.62 6.68 -3.40
C VAL A 10 13.96 6.40 -2.72
N GLY A 11 14.24 7.11 -1.65
CA GLY A 11 15.44 6.93 -0.85
C GLY A 11 15.11 6.75 0.62
N HIS A 12 16.09 6.32 1.41
CA HIS A 12 15.98 6.22 2.85
C HIS A 12 17.11 7.04 3.49
N ALA A 13 16.73 7.83 4.50
CA ALA A 13 17.65 8.61 5.33
C ALA A 13 17.38 8.28 6.82
N ALA A 14 18.12 8.90 7.72
CA ALA A 14 17.98 8.65 9.17
C ALA A 14 16.57 8.98 9.72
N ASP A 15 15.87 9.89 9.08
CA ASP A 15 14.52 10.34 9.44
C ASP A 15 13.40 9.58 8.69
N GLY A 16 13.76 8.62 7.82
CA GLY A 16 12.82 7.75 7.14
C GLY A 16 12.91 7.72 5.61
N GLN A 17 11.81 7.31 4.99
CA GLN A 17 11.70 7.23 3.54
C GLN A 17 11.41 8.60 2.93
N HIS A 18 12.19 8.98 1.93
CA HIS A 18 11.99 10.17 1.12
C HIS A 18 11.54 9.83 -0.30
N THR A 19 10.61 10.61 -0.81
CA THR A 19 10.13 10.52 -2.20
C THR A 19 10.48 11.81 -2.92
N LEU A 20 11.27 11.68 -3.99
CA LEU A 20 11.66 12.80 -4.82
C LEU A 20 10.96 12.72 -6.18
N VAL A 21 10.44 13.84 -6.65
CA VAL A 21 9.88 14.00 -7.99
C VAL A 21 10.62 15.13 -8.69
N ASP A 22 11.25 14.82 -9.82
CA ASP A 22 12.10 15.74 -10.57
C ASP A 22 13.15 16.43 -9.68
N GLY A 23 13.74 15.65 -8.75
CA GLY A 23 14.76 16.10 -7.81
C GLY A 23 14.23 16.90 -6.60
N ARG A 24 12.91 17.13 -6.50
CA ARG A 24 12.30 17.82 -5.35
C ARG A 24 11.75 16.81 -4.36
N ASP A 25 12.08 16.97 -3.09
CA ASP A 25 11.47 16.18 -2.02
C ASP A 25 9.99 16.58 -1.83
N VAL A 26 9.11 15.60 -2.03
CA VAL A 26 7.67 15.77 -1.90
C VAL A 26 7.09 14.99 -0.72
N THR A 27 7.93 14.37 0.10
CA THR A 27 7.55 13.47 1.20
C THR A 27 6.51 14.06 2.13
N GLY A 28 6.70 15.32 2.54
CA GLY A 28 5.79 16.03 3.44
C GLY A 28 4.44 16.41 2.80
N PHE A 29 4.34 16.38 1.47
CA PHE A 29 3.15 16.86 0.75
C PHE A 29 2.25 15.74 0.25
N ILE A 30 2.78 14.52 0.03
CA ILE A 30 2.04 13.43 -0.63
C ILE A 30 1.07 12.67 0.28
N ARG A 31 1.04 12.98 1.58
CA ARG A 31 0.21 12.26 2.57
C ARG A 31 -0.97 13.08 3.08
N THR A 32 -1.35 14.15 2.37
CA THR A 32 -2.53 14.93 2.70
C THR A 32 -3.81 14.28 2.18
N PRO A 33 -4.99 14.58 2.76
CA PRO A 33 -6.28 14.08 2.27
C PRO A 33 -6.53 14.48 0.81
N GLU A 34 -6.18 15.70 0.42
CA GLU A 34 -6.36 16.22 -0.93
C GLU A 34 -5.54 15.45 -1.96
N VAL A 35 -4.26 15.18 -1.66
CA VAL A 35 -3.40 14.38 -2.54
C VAL A 35 -3.88 12.94 -2.62
N SER A 36 -4.33 12.36 -1.50
CA SER A 36 -4.89 11.01 -1.47
C SER A 36 -6.14 10.88 -2.35
N MET A 37 -7.02 11.89 -2.33
CA MET A 37 -8.22 11.94 -3.17
C MET A 37 -7.87 12.14 -4.65
N ALA A 38 -6.94 13.05 -4.95
CA ALA A 38 -6.43 13.27 -6.30
C ALA A 38 -5.79 12.01 -6.88
N ALA A 39 -4.96 11.31 -6.10
CA ALA A 39 -4.32 10.04 -6.49
C ALA A 39 -5.38 8.97 -6.84
N SER A 40 -6.41 8.82 -6.03
CA SER A 40 -7.53 7.90 -6.32
C SER A 40 -8.25 8.27 -7.61
N THR A 41 -8.43 9.55 -7.88
CA THR A 41 -9.09 10.05 -9.09
C THR A 41 -8.25 9.77 -10.34
N VAL A 42 -6.98 10.11 -10.32
CA VAL A 42 -6.11 9.92 -11.49
C VAL A 42 -5.77 8.45 -11.75
N ALA A 43 -5.80 7.61 -10.72
CA ALA A 43 -5.57 6.17 -10.84
C ALA A 43 -6.64 5.44 -11.68
N LYS A 44 -7.78 6.06 -11.97
CA LYS A 44 -8.81 5.52 -12.87
C LYS A 44 -8.40 5.55 -14.34
N TYR A 45 -7.44 6.40 -14.72
CA TYR A 45 -6.99 6.51 -16.10
C TYR A 45 -5.97 5.41 -16.43
N ALA A 46 -6.27 4.59 -17.43
CA ALA A 46 -5.43 3.46 -17.83
C ALA A 46 -3.98 3.86 -18.17
N GLY A 47 -3.79 5.01 -18.84
CA GLY A 47 -2.45 5.53 -19.18
C GLY A 47 -1.65 5.95 -17.95
N VAL A 48 -2.28 6.49 -16.91
CA VAL A 48 -1.63 6.82 -15.64
C VAL A 48 -1.23 5.53 -14.92
N ARG A 49 -2.15 4.57 -14.83
CA ARG A 49 -1.86 3.26 -14.23
C ARG A 49 -0.69 2.57 -14.92
N ALA A 50 -0.68 2.49 -16.25
CA ALA A 50 0.40 1.86 -16.99
C ALA A 50 1.77 2.51 -16.69
N ALA A 51 1.82 3.84 -16.64
CA ALA A 51 3.04 4.57 -16.30
C ALA A 51 3.49 4.29 -14.85
N MET A 52 2.56 4.26 -13.89
CA MET A 52 2.88 3.98 -12.49
C MET A 52 3.34 2.53 -12.27
N VAL A 53 2.71 1.56 -12.93
CA VAL A 53 3.14 0.15 -12.89
C VAL A 53 4.56 0.01 -13.45
N ALA A 54 4.86 0.65 -14.58
CA ALA A 54 6.20 0.62 -15.16
C ALA A 54 7.25 1.23 -14.22
N LEU A 55 6.93 2.35 -13.58
CA LEU A 55 7.78 3.00 -12.60
C LEU A 55 8.04 2.11 -11.37
N GLN A 56 6.99 1.56 -10.77
CA GLN A 56 7.09 0.69 -9.59
C GLN A 56 7.93 -0.56 -9.89
N ARG A 57 7.76 -1.17 -11.07
CA ARG A 57 8.57 -2.30 -11.52
C ARG A 57 10.05 -1.95 -11.65
N ARG A 58 10.36 -0.79 -12.21
CA ARG A 58 11.74 -0.31 -12.32
C ARG A 58 12.37 -0.14 -10.94
N LEU A 59 11.71 0.56 -10.02
CA LEU A 59 12.20 0.77 -8.66
C LEU A 59 12.45 -0.56 -7.93
N ALA A 60 11.57 -1.54 -8.10
CA ALA A 60 11.71 -2.86 -7.50
C ALA A 60 12.84 -3.71 -8.11
N GLN A 61 13.32 -3.38 -9.32
CA GLN A 61 14.50 -4.00 -9.92
C GLN A 61 15.82 -3.38 -9.45
N GLU A 62 15.77 -2.10 -9.11
CA GLU A 62 16.96 -1.33 -8.70
C GLU A 62 17.35 -1.58 -7.23
N THR A 63 16.37 -1.89 -6.37
CA THR A 63 16.60 -2.01 -4.92
C THR A 63 15.64 -3.02 -4.30
N PRO A 64 16.12 -3.90 -3.40
CA PRO A 64 15.22 -4.72 -2.58
C PRO A 64 14.25 -3.83 -1.79
N MET A 65 12.96 -4.13 -1.87
CA MET A 65 11.94 -3.30 -1.23
C MET A 65 10.72 -4.10 -0.77
N LEU A 66 10.06 -3.57 0.22
CA LEU A 66 8.71 -3.95 0.59
C LEU A 66 7.74 -2.95 -0.04
N VAL A 67 6.76 -3.46 -0.80
CA VAL A 67 5.79 -2.62 -1.50
C VAL A 67 4.39 -2.93 -0.98
N ASP A 68 3.72 -1.91 -0.47
CA ASP A 68 2.33 -1.99 -0.02
C ASP A 68 1.39 -1.38 -1.07
N GLY A 69 0.23 -2.03 -1.27
CA GLY A 69 -0.79 -1.54 -2.20
C GLY A 69 -1.93 -2.52 -2.42
N ARG A 70 -2.83 -2.22 -3.37
CA ARG A 70 -4.07 -2.97 -3.60
C ARG A 70 -3.93 -4.11 -4.63
N ASP A 71 -3.07 -3.92 -5.61
CA ASP A 71 -2.87 -4.80 -6.77
C ASP A 71 -1.39 -5.12 -7.01
N ILE A 72 -0.57 -5.01 -5.96
CA ILE A 72 0.88 -5.22 -6.08
C ILE A 72 1.19 -6.66 -6.53
N GLY A 73 0.64 -7.65 -5.86
CA GLY A 73 0.89 -9.07 -6.17
C GLY A 73 0.17 -9.58 -7.42
N THR A 74 -0.93 -8.93 -7.83
CA THR A 74 -1.75 -9.37 -8.97
C THR A 74 -1.44 -8.63 -10.27
N ARG A 75 -0.85 -7.43 -10.20
CA ARG A 75 -0.61 -6.58 -11.38
C ARG A 75 0.80 -6.00 -11.44
N VAL A 76 1.32 -5.47 -10.35
CA VAL A 76 2.59 -4.72 -10.36
C VAL A 76 3.78 -5.67 -10.31
N LEU A 77 3.90 -6.45 -9.24
CA LEU A 77 5.02 -7.37 -8.96
C LEU A 77 4.53 -8.83 -8.92
N MET A 78 4.00 -9.29 -10.05
CA MET A 78 3.44 -10.65 -10.17
C MET A 78 4.45 -11.76 -9.90
N ASN A 79 5.74 -11.48 -10.07
CA ASN A 79 6.84 -12.44 -9.86
C ASN A 79 7.58 -12.18 -8.54
N ALA A 80 7.01 -11.39 -7.60
CA ALA A 80 7.62 -11.21 -6.29
C ALA A 80 7.77 -12.56 -5.58
N PRO A 81 8.93 -12.85 -4.96
CA PRO A 81 9.18 -14.13 -4.29
C PRO A 81 8.28 -14.33 -3.06
N VAL A 82 7.89 -13.25 -2.42
CA VAL A 82 6.98 -13.26 -1.27
C VAL A 82 5.81 -12.34 -1.55
N LYS A 83 4.60 -12.89 -1.44
CA LYS A 83 3.35 -12.13 -1.56
C LYS A 83 2.48 -12.41 -0.35
N ILE A 84 2.07 -11.35 0.32
CA ILE A 84 1.22 -11.41 1.49
C ILE A 84 -0.04 -10.62 1.21
N PHE A 85 -1.19 -11.24 1.42
CA PHE A 85 -2.49 -10.57 1.42
C PHE A 85 -2.88 -10.28 2.87
N LEU A 86 -2.52 -9.09 3.36
CA LEU A 86 -2.85 -8.67 4.71
C LEU A 86 -4.29 -8.16 4.75
N THR A 87 -5.09 -8.74 5.63
CA THR A 87 -6.50 -8.37 5.81
C THR A 87 -6.84 -8.19 7.29
N ALA A 88 -7.98 -7.56 7.55
CA ALA A 88 -8.65 -7.51 8.84
C ALA A 88 -10.13 -7.18 8.61
N SER A 89 -10.99 -7.44 9.60
CA SER A 89 -12.38 -7.01 9.54
C SER A 89 -12.51 -5.49 9.32
N ALA A 90 -13.58 -5.06 8.68
CA ALA A 90 -13.81 -3.63 8.44
C ALA A 90 -13.88 -2.85 9.76
N GLU A 91 -14.47 -3.45 10.79
CA GLU A 91 -14.59 -2.90 12.13
C GLU A 91 -13.25 -2.68 12.79
N GLU A 92 -12.34 -3.67 12.69
CA GLU A 92 -11.01 -3.55 13.28
C GLU A 92 -10.17 -2.50 12.55
N ARG A 93 -10.21 -2.45 11.21
CA ARG A 93 -9.54 -1.42 10.43
C ARG A 93 -10.10 -0.03 10.72
N ALA A 94 -11.41 0.09 10.92
CA ALA A 94 -12.05 1.34 11.32
C ALA A 94 -11.62 1.77 12.73
N ARG A 95 -11.49 0.82 13.68
CA ARG A 95 -11.00 1.11 15.03
C ARG A 95 -9.56 1.63 15.01
N ARG A 96 -8.66 0.97 14.27
CA ARG A 96 -7.26 1.40 14.10
C ARG A 96 -7.19 2.81 13.49
N ARG A 97 -7.96 3.05 12.43
CA ARG A 97 -8.00 4.35 11.75
C ARG A 97 -8.58 5.46 12.64
N TYR A 98 -9.68 5.18 13.31
CA TYR A 98 -10.29 6.10 14.29
C TYR A 98 -9.27 6.48 15.37
N GLN A 99 -8.59 5.50 15.97
CA GLN A 99 -7.59 5.76 17.01
C GLN A 99 -6.41 6.58 16.48
N GLU A 100 -5.92 6.29 15.27
CA GLU A 100 -4.88 7.08 14.62
C GLU A 100 -5.30 8.55 14.44
N MET A 101 -6.51 8.79 13.97
CA MET A 101 -7.05 10.15 13.80
C MET A 101 -7.14 10.89 15.14
N ARG A 102 -7.65 10.22 16.17
CA ARG A 102 -7.74 10.78 17.54
C ARG A 102 -6.35 11.12 18.11
N ASN A 103 -5.38 10.24 17.93
CA ASN A 103 -4.00 10.46 18.39
C ASN A 103 -3.33 11.66 17.68
N LYS A 104 -3.75 11.97 16.45
CA LYS A 104 -3.32 13.16 15.69
C LYS A 104 -4.12 14.42 16.04
N GLY A 105 -5.00 14.36 17.03
CA GLY A 105 -5.84 15.50 17.43
C GLY A 105 -6.96 15.84 16.45
N MET A 106 -7.26 14.95 15.50
CA MET A 106 -8.35 15.15 14.55
C MET A 106 -9.69 14.82 15.20
N ASP A 107 -10.71 15.59 14.88
CA ASP A 107 -12.10 15.19 15.19
C ASP A 107 -12.51 14.05 14.25
N ALA A 108 -12.98 12.95 14.84
CA ALA A 108 -13.36 11.76 14.10
C ALA A 108 -14.57 11.08 14.76
N ASN A 109 -15.45 10.52 13.93
CA ASN A 109 -16.56 9.68 14.36
C ASN A 109 -16.31 8.26 13.84
N PHE A 110 -16.46 7.26 14.70
CA PHE A 110 -16.18 5.86 14.36
C PHE A 110 -17.10 5.33 13.24
N ASP A 111 -18.40 5.66 13.29
CA ASP A 111 -19.37 5.17 12.31
C ASP A 111 -19.12 5.77 10.93
N ASP A 112 -18.68 7.02 10.87
CA ASP A 112 -18.28 7.68 9.62
C ASP A 112 -17.02 7.02 9.04
N VAL A 113 -16.02 6.78 9.88
CA VAL A 113 -14.79 6.07 9.46
C VAL A 113 -15.10 4.66 8.94
N LEU A 114 -15.96 3.93 9.62
CA LEU A 114 -16.37 2.58 9.21
C LEU A 114 -17.15 2.60 7.90
N ARG A 115 -18.09 3.53 7.75
CA ARG A 115 -18.86 3.69 6.52
C ARG A 115 -17.95 3.98 5.33
N ASP A 116 -17.01 4.92 5.50
CA ASP A 116 -16.10 5.33 4.44
C ASP A 116 -15.13 4.20 4.05
N LEU A 117 -14.64 3.42 5.03
CA LEU A 117 -13.84 2.23 4.77
C LEU A 117 -14.61 1.18 3.98
N ARG A 118 -15.84 0.87 4.37
CA ARG A 118 -16.69 -0.10 3.65
C ARG A 118 -16.97 0.35 2.22
N ALA A 119 -17.29 1.64 2.02
CA ALA A 119 -17.52 2.19 0.69
C ALA A 119 -16.26 2.08 -0.20
N ARG A 120 -15.09 2.31 0.38
CA ARG A 120 -13.81 2.16 -0.33
C ARG A 120 -13.51 0.71 -0.67
N ASP A 121 -13.73 -0.23 0.26
CA ASP A 121 -13.54 -1.66 0.02
C ASP A 121 -14.42 -2.15 -1.13
N GLU A 122 -15.70 -1.76 -1.11
CA GLU A 122 -16.65 -2.07 -2.18
C GLU A 122 -16.15 -1.54 -3.53
N GLN A 123 -15.69 -0.28 -3.56
CA GLN A 123 -15.12 0.32 -4.76
C GLN A 123 -13.87 -0.42 -5.24
N ASP A 124 -12.94 -0.74 -4.33
CA ASP A 124 -11.67 -1.41 -4.65
C ASP A 124 -11.93 -2.85 -5.15
N THR A 125 -12.91 -3.55 -4.60
CA THR A 125 -13.24 -4.93 -4.94
C THR A 125 -13.99 -5.04 -6.29
N HIS A 126 -14.89 -4.08 -6.57
CA HIS A 126 -15.74 -4.12 -7.76
C HIS A 126 -15.27 -3.22 -8.91
N ARG A 127 -14.11 -2.57 -8.79
CA ARG A 127 -13.58 -1.77 -9.91
C ARG A 127 -13.31 -2.65 -11.13
N ALA A 128 -13.64 -2.11 -12.32
CA ALA A 128 -13.52 -2.83 -13.59
C ALA A 128 -12.06 -3.16 -13.99
N VAL A 129 -11.09 -2.41 -13.48
CA VAL A 129 -9.66 -2.58 -13.81
C VAL A 129 -8.90 -2.91 -12.54
N ASP A 130 -8.20 -4.05 -12.55
CA ASP A 130 -7.35 -4.54 -11.45
C ASP A 130 -8.06 -4.52 -10.09
N PRO A 131 -9.17 -5.27 -9.88
CA PRO A 131 -9.90 -5.30 -8.62
C PRO A 131 -9.01 -5.79 -7.47
N LEU A 132 -9.33 -5.37 -6.26
CA LEU A 132 -8.67 -5.84 -5.05
C LEU A 132 -8.95 -7.34 -4.85
N ARG A 133 -7.91 -8.14 -4.95
CA ARG A 133 -7.96 -9.59 -4.68
C ARG A 133 -6.59 -10.11 -4.27
N ALA A 134 -6.57 -11.20 -3.52
CA ALA A 134 -5.34 -11.93 -3.26
C ALA A 134 -4.75 -12.49 -4.58
N ALA A 135 -3.44 -12.48 -4.73
CA ALA A 135 -2.78 -13.26 -5.77
C ALA A 135 -2.89 -14.75 -5.41
N GLU A 136 -2.91 -15.62 -6.42
CA GLU A 136 -3.09 -17.07 -6.22
C GLU A 136 -2.00 -17.69 -5.34
N ASP A 137 -0.78 -17.16 -5.41
CA ASP A 137 0.39 -17.57 -4.63
C ASP A 137 0.63 -16.72 -3.38
N ALA A 138 -0.29 -15.83 -3.03
CA ALA A 138 -0.19 -15.01 -1.82
C ALA A 138 -0.58 -15.81 -0.56
N VAL A 139 0.17 -15.59 0.51
CA VAL A 139 -0.21 -16.06 1.85
C VAL A 139 -1.14 -15.01 2.47
N THR A 140 -2.33 -15.43 2.87
CA THR A 140 -3.28 -14.55 3.56
C THR A 140 -2.95 -14.48 5.04
N VAL A 141 -2.84 -13.25 5.57
CA VAL A 141 -2.69 -12.97 6.99
C VAL A 141 -3.89 -12.15 7.45
N ASP A 142 -4.75 -12.75 8.25
CA ASP A 142 -5.86 -12.04 8.91
C ASP A 142 -5.35 -11.46 10.24
N SER A 143 -5.26 -10.14 10.30
CA SER A 143 -4.78 -9.40 11.45
C SER A 143 -5.91 -8.90 12.38
N THR A 144 -7.13 -9.40 12.22
CA THR A 144 -8.31 -8.92 12.98
C THR A 144 -8.10 -8.98 14.49
N SER A 145 -7.51 -10.08 14.99
CA SER A 145 -7.26 -10.31 16.41
C SER A 145 -5.78 -10.19 16.81
N LEU A 146 -4.91 -9.81 15.88
CA LEU A 146 -3.48 -9.74 16.13
C LEU A 146 -3.05 -8.33 16.55
N THR A 147 -2.09 -8.28 17.48
CA THR A 147 -1.33 -7.07 17.77
C THR A 147 -0.39 -6.71 16.62
N PHE A 148 0.16 -5.51 16.65
CA PHE A 148 1.15 -5.08 15.66
C PHE A 148 2.36 -6.02 15.61
N ASP A 149 2.91 -6.39 16.77
CA ASP A 149 4.09 -7.25 16.87
C ASP A 149 3.82 -8.67 16.36
N GLU A 150 2.64 -9.22 16.67
CA GLU A 150 2.23 -10.53 16.15
C GLU A 150 2.07 -10.54 14.63
N VAL A 151 1.59 -9.45 14.04
CA VAL A 151 1.53 -9.30 12.58
C VAL A 151 2.93 -9.25 11.98
N VAL A 152 3.84 -8.49 12.58
CA VAL A 152 5.24 -8.41 12.14
C VAL A 152 5.91 -9.78 12.20
N GLU A 153 5.76 -10.52 13.32
CA GLU A 153 6.31 -11.86 13.45
C GLU A 153 5.74 -12.84 12.43
N ALA A 154 4.42 -12.78 12.16
CA ALA A 154 3.79 -13.62 11.15
C ALA A 154 4.36 -13.35 9.75
N ILE A 155 4.54 -12.09 9.42
CA ILE A 155 5.13 -11.66 8.15
C ILE A 155 6.58 -12.14 8.04
N LEU A 156 7.40 -11.95 9.09
CA LEU A 156 8.80 -12.40 9.09
C LEU A 156 8.95 -13.92 8.95
N ARG A 157 8.08 -14.70 9.57
CA ARG A 157 8.05 -16.17 9.39
C ARG A 157 7.75 -16.54 7.93
N ILE A 158 6.73 -15.92 7.32
CA ILE A 158 6.39 -16.16 5.91
C ILE A 158 7.58 -15.81 5.00
N VAL A 159 8.25 -14.69 5.27
CA VAL A 159 9.45 -14.29 4.49
C VAL A 159 10.55 -15.33 4.64
N ALA A 160 10.88 -15.75 5.86
CA ALA A 160 11.90 -16.76 6.12
C ALA A 160 11.59 -18.09 5.42
N ASP A 161 10.35 -18.56 5.50
CA ASP A 161 9.90 -19.80 4.87
C ASP A 161 10.00 -19.72 3.33
N LYS A 162 9.63 -18.61 2.74
CA LYS A 162 9.63 -18.42 1.28
C LYS A 162 11.02 -18.15 0.71
N THR A 163 11.92 -17.57 1.49
CA THR A 163 13.30 -17.24 1.05
C THR A 163 14.35 -18.25 1.51
N GLY A 164 13.94 -19.37 2.11
CA GLY A 164 14.84 -20.43 2.55
C GLY A 164 15.65 -20.07 3.80
N GLY A 165 15.13 -19.19 4.65
CA GLY A 165 15.77 -18.84 5.93
C GLY A 165 17.07 -18.04 5.77
N ALA A 166 17.25 -17.32 4.66
CA ALA A 166 18.36 -16.38 4.52
C ALA A 166 18.24 -15.34 5.67
N GLN A 167 19.08 -15.52 6.67
CA GLN A 167 19.16 -14.61 7.82
C GLN A 167 19.53 -13.22 7.32
N ALA A 168 18.69 -12.24 7.66
CA ALA A 168 19.00 -10.84 7.50
C ALA A 168 20.07 -10.41 8.51
#